data_e635402cb712898c948c976b3b5b7414
#
_entry.id   e635402cb712898c948c976b3b5b7414
#
_cell.length_a   1.000
_cell.length_b   1.000
_cell.length_c   1.000
_cell.angle_alpha   90.00
_cell.angle_beta   90.00
_cell.angle_gamma   90.00
#
_symmetry.space_group_name_H-M   'P 1'
#
loop_
_entity.id
_entity.type
_entity.pdbx_description
1 polymer ?
#
loop_
_entity_poly.entity_id
_entity_poly.type
_entity_poly.pdbx_seq_one_letter_code
_entity_poly.pdbx_strand_id
1 'polypeptide(L)'
;MSKLAPFLDFCTRVANSHPYTWSLGWQTVWRLRFLLPHEQSLHALRHFVALKPDGLFLDVGANNGISALSLRRFSTHYRIYSVEPNPLLEPYLKKIKADDSRFDYLIAGAGAAPGTARFFVPTYRGVVLHTATSSSREQVYEAVARWFNPRISAKTKVDMFESPILRLDDLALEPSIVKVDAEGHDYDTLVGLAQTIDRTRPIVVIEMEWIDQEKIREFFMSRRYRHLGYDAGRDRFVESEQFDPSLGHNSFFIPAELAPRLPSVA
;
A
#
# COMPACT_ATOMS: atom_id res chain seq x y z
N MET A 1 14.05 -21.27 -9.56
CA MET A 1 12.78 -20.55 -9.33
C MET A 1 11.80 -20.55 -10.51
N SER A 2 12.12 -21.12 -11.69
CA SER A 2 11.30 -21.01 -12.91
C SER A 2 10.11 -21.98 -13.07
N LYS A 3 9.96 -23.00 -12.23
CA LYS A 3 8.88 -23.98 -12.38
C LYS A 3 7.60 -23.66 -11.60
N LEU A 4 7.65 -22.73 -10.65
CA LEU A 4 6.51 -22.32 -9.83
C LEU A 4 5.72 -21.13 -10.45
N ALA A 5 6.35 -20.33 -11.31
CA ALA A 5 5.70 -19.17 -11.91
C ALA A 5 4.43 -19.51 -12.73
N PRO A 6 4.42 -20.52 -13.63
CA PRO A 6 3.21 -20.88 -14.37
C PRO A 6 2.08 -21.40 -13.47
N PHE A 7 2.43 -22.07 -12.37
CA PHE A 7 1.44 -22.57 -11.40
C PHE A 7 0.83 -21.41 -10.59
N LEU A 8 1.65 -20.45 -10.17
CA LEU A 8 1.17 -19.25 -9.48
C LEU A 8 0.28 -18.40 -10.39
N ASP A 9 0.64 -18.24 -11.65
CA ASP A 9 -0.19 -17.56 -12.64
C ASP A 9 -1.53 -18.26 -12.89
N PHE A 10 -1.53 -19.58 -12.90
CA PHE A 10 -2.77 -20.35 -13.01
C PHE A 10 -3.63 -20.14 -11.75
N CYS A 11 -3.06 -20.23 -10.55
CA CYS A 11 -3.77 -20.00 -9.29
C CYS A 11 -4.36 -18.60 -9.23
N THR A 12 -3.61 -17.58 -9.65
CA THR A 12 -4.07 -16.19 -9.71
C THR A 12 -5.23 -16.03 -10.69
N ARG A 13 -5.14 -16.62 -11.88
CA ARG A 13 -6.24 -16.59 -12.86
C ARG A 13 -7.49 -17.29 -12.35
N VAL A 14 -7.36 -18.43 -11.68
CA VAL A 14 -8.49 -19.14 -11.06
C VAL A 14 -9.07 -18.31 -9.91
N ALA A 15 -8.23 -17.74 -9.05
CA ALA A 15 -8.68 -16.87 -7.97
C ALA A 15 -9.46 -15.66 -8.51
N ASN A 16 -8.98 -15.01 -9.56
CA ASN A 16 -9.60 -13.83 -10.17
C ASN A 16 -10.78 -14.17 -11.12
N SER A 17 -11.10 -15.44 -11.34
CA SER A 17 -12.20 -15.82 -12.25
C SER A 17 -13.60 -15.54 -11.70
N HIS A 18 -13.74 -15.49 -10.37
CA HIS A 18 -15.02 -15.27 -9.70
C HIS A 18 -14.83 -14.58 -8.32
N PRO A 19 -15.75 -13.69 -7.88
CA PRO A 19 -15.62 -12.99 -6.59
C PRO A 19 -15.45 -13.90 -5.36
N TYR A 20 -16.06 -15.07 -5.34
CA TYR A 20 -15.88 -16.02 -4.23
C TYR A 20 -14.48 -16.65 -4.20
N THR A 21 -13.95 -17.04 -5.36
CA THR A 21 -12.56 -17.54 -5.46
C THR A 21 -11.55 -16.48 -5.18
N TRP A 22 -11.81 -15.24 -5.61
CA TRP A 22 -11.03 -14.05 -5.30
C TRP A 22 -11.00 -13.80 -3.78
N SER A 23 -12.16 -13.78 -3.13
CA SER A 23 -12.26 -13.60 -1.67
C SER A 23 -11.54 -14.71 -0.90
N LEU A 24 -11.69 -15.98 -1.33
CA LEU A 24 -10.98 -17.10 -0.74
C LEU A 24 -9.47 -16.97 -0.91
N GLY A 25 -9.01 -16.53 -2.09
CA GLY A 25 -7.61 -16.24 -2.38
C GLY A 25 -7.04 -15.22 -1.40
N TRP A 26 -7.72 -14.08 -1.25
CA TRP A 26 -7.31 -13.03 -0.30
C TRP A 26 -7.32 -13.49 1.16
N GLN A 27 -8.34 -14.25 1.58
CA GLN A 27 -8.36 -14.85 2.92
C GLN A 27 -7.18 -15.82 3.12
N THR A 28 -6.81 -16.57 2.09
CA THR A 28 -5.68 -17.50 2.14
C THR A 28 -4.36 -16.73 2.23
N VAL A 29 -4.16 -15.70 1.41
CA VAL A 29 -2.99 -14.81 1.48
C VAL A 29 -2.89 -14.19 2.87
N TRP A 30 -4.00 -13.67 3.40
CA TRP A 30 -4.04 -13.08 4.74
C TRP A 30 -3.72 -14.09 5.84
N ARG A 31 -4.18 -15.35 5.72
CA ARG A 31 -3.85 -16.43 6.67
C ARG A 31 -2.40 -16.91 6.57
N LEU A 32 -1.86 -16.94 5.35
CA LEU A 32 -0.49 -17.36 5.06
C LEU A 32 0.52 -16.21 5.11
N ARG A 33 0.13 -15.04 5.58
CA ARG A 33 0.91 -13.81 5.65
C ARG A 33 2.29 -13.95 6.29
N PHE A 34 2.48 -14.98 7.10
CA PHE A 34 3.77 -15.26 7.73
C PHE A 34 4.77 -15.94 6.80
N LEU A 35 4.33 -16.54 5.70
CA LEU A 35 5.17 -17.30 4.79
C LEU A 35 5.71 -16.47 3.64
N LEU A 36 4.88 -15.61 3.06
CA LEU A 36 5.24 -14.80 1.89
C LEU A 36 4.69 -13.37 2.06
N PRO A 37 5.44 -12.31 1.68
CA PRO A 37 4.86 -10.99 1.50
C PRO A 37 3.85 -11.07 0.35
N HIS A 38 2.79 -10.26 0.41
CA HIS A 38 1.79 -10.25 -0.64
C HIS A 38 2.34 -9.66 -1.96
N GLU A 39 3.36 -8.82 -1.86
CA GLU A 39 4.09 -8.23 -2.99
C GLU A 39 5.59 -8.45 -2.86
N GLN A 40 6.23 -8.75 -3.98
CA GLN A 40 7.67 -8.99 -4.00
C GLN A 40 8.49 -7.74 -3.68
N SER A 41 8.00 -6.56 -4.10
CA SER A 41 8.63 -5.27 -3.81
C SER A 41 8.75 -4.97 -2.32
N LEU A 42 7.81 -5.47 -1.49
CA LEU A 42 7.87 -5.29 -0.03
C LEU A 42 8.97 -6.10 0.66
N HIS A 43 9.70 -6.97 -0.05
CA HIS A 43 10.96 -7.51 0.48
C HIS A 43 12.01 -6.43 0.76
N ALA A 44 11.91 -5.27 0.08
CA ALA A 44 12.73 -4.10 0.36
C ALA A 44 12.67 -3.63 1.82
N LEU A 45 11.54 -3.83 2.50
CA LEU A 45 11.33 -3.42 3.91
C LEU A 45 12.41 -3.97 4.85
N ARG A 46 12.98 -5.15 4.56
CA ARG A 46 14.06 -5.72 5.39
C ARG A 46 15.30 -4.82 5.44
N HIS A 47 15.62 -4.19 4.32
CA HIS A 47 16.74 -3.26 4.24
C HIS A 47 16.47 -1.96 4.99
N PHE A 48 15.22 -1.49 4.95
CA PHE A 48 14.80 -0.28 5.64
C PHE A 48 14.79 -0.47 7.16
N VAL A 49 14.31 -1.63 7.61
CA VAL A 49 14.40 -2.02 9.02
C VAL A 49 15.85 -2.13 9.47
N ALA A 50 16.76 -2.65 8.64
CA ALA A 50 18.18 -2.72 8.95
C ALA A 50 18.84 -1.33 9.04
N LEU A 51 18.39 -0.36 8.23
CA LEU A 51 18.89 1.02 8.26
C LEU A 51 18.37 1.81 9.47
N LYS A 52 17.11 1.57 9.85
CA LYS A 52 16.41 2.21 10.95
C LYS A 52 15.77 1.11 11.80
N PRO A 53 16.51 0.48 12.73
CA PRO A 53 16.08 -0.73 13.43
C PRO A 53 14.87 -0.51 14.35
N ASP A 54 14.69 0.70 14.85
CA ASP A 54 13.57 1.12 15.69
C ASP A 54 12.81 2.28 15.05
N GLY A 55 11.48 2.27 15.17
CA GLY A 55 10.72 3.38 14.62
C GLY A 55 9.22 3.12 14.52
N LEU A 56 8.59 4.01 13.77
CA LEU A 56 7.19 3.94 13.39
C LEU A 56 7.09 3.67 11.88
N PHE A 57 6.31 2.67 11.52
CA PHE A 57 5.81 2.46 10.17
C PHE A 57 4.42 3.09 10.06
N LEU A 58 4.30 4.11 9.24
CA LEU A 58 3.03 4.72 8.89
C LEU A 58 2.54 4.10 7.58
N ASP A 59 1.41 3.40 7.64
CA ASP A 59 0.82 2.65 6.54
C ASP A 59 -0.47 3.34 6.11
N VAL A 60 -0.42 4.13 5.04
CA VAL A 60 -1.56 4.89 4.51
C VAL A 60 -2.18 4.12 3.35
N GLY A 61 -3.49 3.90 3.40
CA GLY A 61 -4.19 2.96 2.52
C GLY A 61 -3.93 1.52 2.96
N ALA A 62 -4.08 1.27 4.26
CA ALA A 62 -3.70 0.00 4.86
C ALA A 62 -4.53 -1.20 4.38
N ASN A 63 -5.69 -0.96 3.78
CA ASN A 63 -6.61 -1.99 3.33
C ASN A 63 -6.93 -2.97 4.49
N ASN A 64 -6.76 -4.26 4.32
CA ASN A 64 -6.93 -5.26 5.38
C ASN A 64 -5.71 -5.42 6.31
N GLY A 65 -4.75 -4.50 6.27
CA GLY A 65 -3.53 -4.49 7.09
C GLY A 65 -2.40 -5.38 6.58
N ILE A 66 -2.46 -5.83 5.33
CA ILE A 66 -1.48 -6.79 4.80
C ILE A 66 -0.07 -6.20 4.65
N SER A 67 0.05 -4.89 4.40
CA SER A 67 1.33 -4.18 4.37
C SER A 67 2.00 -4.15 5.73
N ALA A 68 1.22 -3.87 6.79
CA ALA A 68 1.66 -3.94 8.18
C ALA A 68 2.15 -5.34 8.54
N LEU A 69 1.41 -6.38 8.13
CA LEU A 69 1.79 -7.77 8.36
C LEU A 69 3.05 -8.17 7.58
N SER A 70 3.28 -7.59 6.41
CA SER A 70 4.52 -7.77 5.64
C SER A 70 5.73 -7.20 6.39
N LEU A 71 5.60 -6.02 7.02
CA LEU A 71 6.66 -5.45 7.86
C LEU A 71 6.98 -6.34 9.06
N ARG A 72 5.97 -6.96 9.70
CA ARG A 72 6.16 -7.85 10.87
C ARG A 72 7.06 -9.04 10.60
N ARG A 73 7.24 -9.43 9.36
CA ARG A 73 8.21 -10.48 8.96
C ARG A 73 9.66 -10.07 9.19
N PHE A 74 9.92 -8.77 9.16
CA PHE A 74 11.28 -8.22 9.24
C PHE A 74 11.55 -7.55 10.58
N SER A 75 10.52 -7.12 11.30
CA SER A 75 10.66 -6.51 12.62
C SER A 75 9.42 -6.72 13.49
N THR A 76 9.65 -7.24 14.69
CA THR A 76 8.65 -7.30 15.76
C THR A 76 8.68 -6.04 16.64
N HIS A 77 9.68 -5.16 16.50
CA HIS A 77 9.91 -4.01 17.38
C HIS A 77 9.25 -2.73 16.87
N TYR A 78 9.07 -2.60 15.55
CA TYR A 78 8.44 -1.43 14.97
C TYR A 78 7.03 -1.19 15.55
N ARG A 79 6.74 0.05 15.87
CA ARG A 79 5.35 0.48 16.01
C ARG A 79 4.75 0.61 14.62
N ILE A 80 3.49 0.26 14.46
CA ILE A 80 2.76 0.40 13.21
C ILE A 80 1.53 1.26 13.47
N TYR A 81 1.32 2.26 12.62
CA TYR A 81 0.11 3.05 12.61
C TYR A 81 -0.48 3.02 11.20
N SER A 82 -1.64 2.37 11.06
CA SER A 82 -2.33 2.20 9.79
C SER A 82 -3.49 3.18 9.65
N VAL A 83 -3.65 3.76 8.48
CA VAL A 83 -4.75 4.68 8.13
C VAL A 83 -5.52 4.09 6.96
N GLU A 84 -6.84 3.88 7.11
CA GLU A 84 -7.68 3.23 6.12
C GLU A 84 -9.07 3.89 6.07
N PRO A 85 -9.54 4.43 4.92
CA PRO A 85 -10.86 5.08 4.85
C PRO A 85 -12.04 4.11 4.91
N ASN A 86 -11.88 2.85 4.50
CA ASN A 86 -12.99 1.91 4.35
C ASN A 86 -13.37 1.23 5.69
N PRO A 87 -14.50 1.58 6.32
CA PRO A 87 -14.90 1.00 7.59
C PRO A 87 -15.23 -0.50 7.51
N LEU A 88 -15.49 -1.03 6.32
CA LEU A 88 -15.74 -2.47 6.13
C LEU A 88 -14.49 -3.32 6.35
N LEU A 89 -13.31 -2.70 6.34
CA LEU A 89 -12.02 -3.36 6.61
C LEU A 89 -11.60 -3.29 8.09
N GLU A 90 -12.29 -2.48 8.89
CA GLU A 90 -11.99 -2.36 10.32
C GLU A 90 -11.91 -3.69 11.07
N PRO A 91 -12.75 -4.71 10.80
CA PRO A 91 -12.64 -6.00 11.50
C PRO A 91 -11.28 -6.68 11.35
N TYR A 92 -10.60 -6.51 10.19
CA TYR A 92 -9.25 -7.03 9.99
C TYR A 92 -8.23 -6.27 10.83
N LEU A 93 -8.31 -4.93 10.83
CA LEU A 93 -7.40 -4.08 11.59
C LEU A 93 -7.58 -4.28 13.11
N LYS A 94 -8.82 -4.40 13.59
CA LYS A 94 -9.14 -4.77 14.98
C LYS A 94 -8.49 -6.10 15.38
N LYS A 95 -8.54 -7.09 14.49
CA LYS A 95 -7.92 -8.39 14.75
C LYS A 95 -6.40 -8.28 14.86
N ILE A 96 -5.75 -7.52 13.97
CA ILE A 96 -4.30 -7.30 14.06
C ILE A 96 -3.96 -6.59 15.37
N LYS A 97 -4.73 -5.56 15.76
CA LYS A 97 -4.51 -4.83 17.02
C LYS A 97 -4.68 -5.72 18.25
N ALA A 98 -5.61 -6.67 18.23
CA ALA A 98 -5.80 -7.63 19.30
C ALA A 98 -4.61 -8.60 19.45
N ASP A 99 -3.98 -8.96 18.33
CA ASP A 99 -2.86 -9.90 18.27
C ASP A 99 -1.48 -9.20 18.42
N ASP A 100 -1.41 -7.85 18.22
CA ASP A 100 -0.17 -7.07 18.19
C ASP A 100 -0.32 -5.74 18.95
N SER A 101 0.24 -5.65 20.15
CA SER A 101 0.19 -4.46 21.01
C SER A 101 0.95 -3.24 20.43
N ARG A 102 1.78 -3.43 19.43
CA ARG A 102 2.54 -2.37 18.73
C ARG A 102 1.88 -1.92 17.43
N PHE A 103 0.70 -2.43 17.13
CA PHE A 103 -0.12 -2.01 16.01
C PHE A 103 -1.25 -1.11 16.50
N ASP A 104 -1.45 0.01 15.81
CA ASP A 104 -2.63 0.85 15.94
C ASP A 104 -3.16 1.26 14.58
N TYR A 105 -4.40 1.73 14.53
CA TYR A 105 -5.02 2.14 13.27
C TYR A 105 -6.06 3.23 13.47
N LEU A 106 -6.39 3.90 12.37
CA LEU A 106 -7.43 4.91 12.30
C LEU A 106 -8.28 4.69 11.04
N ILE A 107 -9.59 4.74 11.21
CA ILE A 107 -10.52 4.70 10.07
C ILE A 107 -10.73 6.13 9.58
N ALA A 108 -9.94 6.51 8.60
CA ALA A 108 -9.94 7.79 7.92
C ALA A 108 -9.15 7.70 6.61
N GLY A 109 -9.42 8.59 5.67
CA GLY A 109 -8.53 8.84 4.54
C GLY A 109 -7.48 9.89 4.87
N ALA A 110 -6.48 10.02 3.99
CA ALA A 110 -5.45 11.02 4.08
C ALA A 110 -5.54 11.99 2.89
N GLY A 111 -5.17 13.26 3.11
CA GLY A 111 -5.19 14.27 2.07
C GLY A 111 -4.47 15.56 2.49
N ALA A 112 -4.44 16.54 1.59
CA ALA A 112 -3.75 17.82 1.79
C ALA A 112 -4.35 18.68 2.92
N ALA A 113 -5.65 18.51 3.18
CA ALA A 113 -6.39 19.23 4.21
C ALA A 113 -7.47 18.36 4.84
N PRO A 114 -7.88 18.63 6.09
CA PRO A 114 -9.01 17.96 6.70
C PRO A 114 -10.32 18.18 5.92
N GLY A 115 -11.14 17.12 5.87
CA GLY A 115 -12.42 17.17 5.15
C GLY A 115 -13.20 15.88 5.27
N THR A 116 -14.09 15.64 4.31
CA THR A 116 -14.82 14.38 4.14
C THR A 116 -14.81 14.00 2.66
N ALA A 117 -14.56 12.75 2.36
CA ALA A 117 -14.64 12.22 1.00
C ALA A 117 -15.60 11.05 0.90
N ARG A 118 -16.16 10.86 -0.30
CA ARG A 118 -16.98 9.72 -0.65
C ARG A 118 -16.15 8.65 -1.30
N PHE A 119 -16.36 7.42 -0.88
CA PHE A 119 -15.74 6.24 -1.46
C PHE A 119 -16.81 5.27 -1.94
N PHE A 120 -16.51 4.58 -3.01
CA PHE A 120 -17.37 3.60 -3.64
C PHE A 120 -16.71 2.23 -3.51
N VAL A 121 -17.47 1.26 -3.01
CA VAL A 121 -16.98 -0.10 -2.79
C VAL A 121 -17.86 -1.09 -3.53
N PRO A 122 -17.30 -1.94 -4.39
CA PRO A 122 -18.08 -2.95 -5.09
C PRO A 122 -18.34 -4.16 -4.20
N THR A 123 -19.59 -4.64 -4.23
CA THR A 123 -20.03 -5.84 -3.51
C THR A 123 -20.72 -6.81 -4.47
N TYR A 124 -20.38 -8.08 -4.39
CA TYR A 124 -21.02 -9.14 -5.16
C TYR A 124 -21.59 -10.20 -4.21
N ARG A 125 -22.92 -10.22 -4.05
CA ARG A 125 -23.62 -11.19 -3.21
C ARG A 125 -23.00 -11.31 -1.80
N GLY A 126 -22.69 -10.18 -1.16
CA GLY A 126 -22.10 -10.11 0.17
C GLY A 126 -20.55 -10.21 0.22
N VAL A 127 -19.89 -10.45 -0.91
CA VAL A 127 -18.43 -10.38 -1.00
C VAL A 127 -18.02 -8.94 -1.30
N VAL A 128 -17.25 -8.34 -0.41
CA VAL A 128 -16.66 -7.01 -0.60
C VAL A 128 -15.39 -7.16 -1.44
N LEU A 129 -15.34 -6.48 -2.58
CA LEU A 129 -14.18 -6.46 -3.49
C LEU A 129 -13.30 -5.25 -3.12
N HIS A 130 -12.70 -5.29 -1.94
CA HIS A 130 -12.07 -4.16 -1.27
C HIS A 130 -10.92 -3.51 -2.05
N THR A 131 -10.19 -4.26 -2.86
CA THR A 131 -9.09 -3.74 -3.70
C THR A 131 -9.58 -2.92 -4.90
N ALA A 132 -10.89 -2.86 -5.14
CA ALA A 132 -11.50 -1.98 -6.14
C ALA A 132 -12.28 -0.81 -5.49
N THR A 133 -12.03 -0.51 -4.22
CA THR A 133 -12.58 0.68 -3.57
C THR A 133 -11.90 1.92 -4.16
N SER A 134 -12.68 2.93 -4.55
CA SER A 134 -12.15 4.19 -5.11
C SER A 134 -13.03 5.38 -4.71
N SER A 135 -12.50 6.57 -4.81
CA SER A 135 -13.27 7.83 -4.74
C SER A 135 -14.09 8.10 -6.00
N SER A 136 -13.84 7.40 -7.10
CA SER A 136 -14.61 7.46 -8.35
C SER A 136 -15.45 6.19 -8.55
N ARG A 137 -16.76 6.40 -8.72
CA ARG A 137 -17.68 5.29 -9.04
C ARG A 137 -17.38 4.66 -10.40
N GLU A 138 -16.95 5.46 -11.35
CA GLU A 138 -16.57 5.04 -12.71
C GLU A 138 -15.36 4.11 -12.65
N GLN A 139 -14.33 4.46 -11.90
CA GLN A 139 -13.13 3.63 -11.72
C GLN A 139 -13.48 2.28 -11.08
N VAL A 140 -14.41 2.27 -10.11
CA VAL A 140 -14.89 1.01 -9.51
C VAL A 140 -15.52 0.10 -10.56
N TYR A 141 -16.39 0.64 -11.44
CA TYR A 141 -17.01 -0.16 -12.51
C TYR A 141 -15.96 -0.66 -13.52
N GLU A 142 -14.99 0.16 -13.88
CA GLU A 142 -13.89 -0.22 -14.76
C GLU A 142 -13.03 -1.33 -14.16
N ALA A 143 -12.66 -1.22 -12.88
CA ALA A 143 -11.90 -2.25 -12.17
C ALA A 143 -12.65 -3.58 -12.14
N VAL A 144 -13.94 -3.55 -11.77
CA VAL A 144 -14.78 -4.75 -11.73
C VAL A 144 -14.93 -5.37 -13.13
N ALA A 145 -15.11 -4.55 -14.18
CA ALA A 145 -15.24 -5.01 -15.56
C ALA A 145 -13.92 -5.60 -16.10
N ARG A 146 -12.78 -5.10 -15.63
CA ARG A 146 -11.46 -5.63 -16.00
C ARG A 146 -11.18 -6.98 -15.32
N TRP A 147 -11.60 -7.15 -14.08
CA TRP A 147 -11.30 -8.35 -13.30
C TRP A 147 -12.27 -9.50 -13.54
N PHE A 148 -13.54 -9.18 -13.83
CA PHE A 148 -14.58 -10.19 -13.92
C PHE A 148 -15.34 -10.12 -15.24
N ASN A 149 -15.97 -11.23 -15.60
CA ASN A 149 -16.78 -11.29 -16.81
C ASN A 149 -18.03 -10.39 -16.72
N PRO A 150 -18.66 -10.01 -17.85
CA PRO A 150 -19.82 -9.09 -17.88
C PRO A 150 -21.01 -9.53 -17.03
N ARG A 151 -21.24 -10.86 -16.86
CA ARG A 151 -22.36 -11.38 -16.05
C ARG A 151 -22.13 -11.13 -14.55
N ILE A 152 -20.90 -11.15 -14.09
CA ILE A 152 -20.52 -10.84 -12.72
C ILE A 152 -20.60 -9.33 -12.52
N SER A 153 -20.01 -8.56 -13.42
CA SER A 153 -20.01 -7.10 -13.36
C SER A 153 -21.42 -6.53 -13.30
N ALA A 154 -22.35 -7.04 -14.11
CA ALA A 154 -23.76 -6.63 -14.12
C ALA A 154 -24.52 -6.94 -12.80
N LYS A 155 -24.01 -7.86 -11.98
CA LYS A 155 -24.59 -8.24 -10.67
C LYS A 155 -23.85 -7.65 -9.48
N THR A 156 -22.75 -6.95 -9.73
CA THR A 156 -21.99 -6.25 -8.70
C THR A 156 -22.72 -4.95 -8.34
N LYS A 157 -22.98 -4.76 -7.06
CA LYS A 157 -23.49 -3.50 -6.53
C LYS A 157 -22.32 -2.62 -6.15
N VAL A 158 -22.49 -1.32 -6.29
CA VAL A 158 -21.52 -0.34 -5.83
C VAL A 158 -22.18 0.47 -4.72
N ASP A 159 -21.76 0.18 -3.50
CA ASP A 159 -22.21 0.89 -2.30
C ASP A 159 -21.30 2.13 -2.10
N MET A 160 -21.78 3.10 -1.32
CA MET A 160 -21.06 4.34 -1.03
C MET A 160 -20.98 4.54 0.48
N PHE A 161 -19.84 5.00 0.96
CA PHE A 161 -19.68 5.49 2.31
C PHE A 161 -18.90 6.82 2.31
N GLU A 162 -19.07 7.59 3.38
CA GLU A 162 -18.27 8.79 3.62
C GLU A 162 -17.22 8.47 4.69
N SER A 163 -16.01 9.01 4.49
CA SER A 163 -14.92 8.87 5.46
C SER A 163 -14.30 10.25 5.74
N PRO A 164 -13.92 10.54 6.99
CA PRO A 164 -13.13 11.73 7.29
C PRO A 164 -11.80 11.66 6.55
N ILE A 165 -11.35 12.80 6.04
CA ILE A 165 -10.01 13.00 5.48
C ILE A 165 -9.21 13.81 6.49
N LEU A 166 -8.01 13.35 6.79
CA LEU A 166 -7.11 14.00 7.72
C LEU A 166 -5.85 14.53 7.00
N ARG A 167 -5.34 15.62 7.49
CA ARG A 167 -3.98 16.04 7.23
C ARG A 167 -3.08 15.32 8.22
N LEU A 168 -2.25 14.41 7.73
CA LEU A 168 -1.47 13.52 8.61
C LEU A 168 -0.38 14.24 9.41
N ASP A 169 0.05 15.43 8.99
CA ASP A 169 0.92 16.29 9.78
C ASP A 169 0.31 16.66 11.15
N ASP A 170 -1.03 16.74 11.24
CA ASP A 170 -1.75 17.10 12.47
C ASP A 170 -1.71 16.00 13.54
N LEU A 171 -1.34 14.76 13.15
CA LEU A 171 -1.18 13.64 14.07
C LEU A 171 0.17 13.67 14.83
N ALA A 172 1.07 14.57 14.47
CA ALA A 172 2.40 14.73 15.08
C ALA A 172 3.20 13.40 15.19
N LEU A 173 3.02 12.49 14.23
CA LEU A 173 3.73 11.23 14.17
C LEU A 173 5.19 11.43 13.76
N GLU A 174 6.04 10.49 14.16
CA GLU A 174 7.48 10.46 13.80
C GLU A 174 7.81 9.17 13.05
N PRO A 175 7.35 9.02 11.81
CA PRO A 175 7.60 7.80 11.05
C PRO A 175 9.07 7.69 10.60
N SER A 176 9.59 6.48 10.67
CA SER A 176 10.86 6.09 10.07
C SER A 176 10.66 5.54 8.66
N ILE A 177 9.51 4.92 8.43
CA ILE A 177 9.09 4.39 7.13
C ILE A 177 7.64 4.81 6.93
N VAL A 178 7.29 5.27 5.73
CA VAL A 178 5.92 5.59 5.31
C VAL A 178 5.60 4.76 4.07
N LYS A 179 4.46 4.05 4.05
CA LYS A 179 3.86 3.54 2.83
C LYS A 179 2.66 4.42 2.48
N VAL A 180 2.54 4.79 1.23
CA VAL A 180 1.38 5.50 0.68
C VAL A 180 0.81 4.68 -0.48
N ASP A 181 -0.48 4.40 -0.39
CA ASP A 181 -1.26 3.66 -1.37
C ASP A 181 -2.71 4.14 -1.21
N ALA A 182 -2.95 5.38 -1.67
CA ALA A 182 -4.19 6.10 -1.44
C ALA A 182 -5.10 6.14 -2.68
N GLU A 183 -4.93 5.16 -3.59
CA GLU A 183 -5.80 4.92 -4.75
C GLU A 183 -6.08 6.22 -5.55
N GLY A 184 -5.00 6.91 -5.96
CA GLY A 184 -5.05 8.13 -6.73
C GLY A 184 -5.06 9.44 -5.93
N HIS A 185 -5.00 9.38 -4.60
CA HIS A 185 -4.84 10.52 -3.70
C HIS A 185 -3.44 10.60 -3.08
N ASP A 186 -2.46 9.92 -3.68
CA ASP A 186 -1.11 9.78 -3.15
C ASP A 186 -0.41 11.12 -3.05
N TYR A 187 -0.53 11.97 -4.07
CA TYR A 187 0.07 13.31 -4.04
C TYR A 187 -0.54 14.20 -2.97
N ASP A 188 -1.87 14.22 -2.83
CA ASP A 188 -2.55 14.99 -1.77
C ASP A 188 -2.16 14.48 -0.37
N THR A 189 -1.99 13.17 -0.23
CA THR A 189 -1.49 12.55 1.00
C THR A 189 -0.08 13.03 1.33
N LEU A 190 0.83 13.11 0.34
CA LEU A 190 2.18 13.64 0.52
C LEU A 190 2.18 15.12 0.90
N VAL A 191 1.30 15.93 0.31
CA VAL A 191 1.12 17.34 0.71
C VAL A 191 0.69 17.43 2.18
N GLY A 192 -0.22 16.56 2.61
CA GLY A 192 -0.66 16.48 4.01
C GLY A 192 0.37 15.90 4.99
N LEU A 193 1.45 15.32 4.49
CA LEU A 193 2.59 14.80 5.25
C LEU A 193 3.87 15.62 5.08
N ALA A 194 3.83 16.73 4.37
CA ALA A 194 5.03 17.46 3.95
C ALA A 194 5.91 17.90 5.13
N GLN A 195 5.32 18.43 6.20
CA GLN A 195 6.06 18.86 7.40
C GLN A 195 6.67 17.67 8.14
N THR A 196 5.93 16.57 8.23
CA THR A 196 6.41 15.32 8.82
C THR A 196 7.58 14.75 8.03
N ILE A 197 7.49 14.70 6.69
CA ILE A 197 8.56 14.24 5.80
C ILE A 197 9.80 15.11 5.94
N ASP A 198 9.64 16.44 5.99
CA ASP A 198 10.74 17.38 6.16
C ASP A 198 11.44 17.22 7.53
N ARG A 199 10.66 16.99 8.60
CA ARG A 199 11.16 16.85 9.97
C ARG A 199 11.82 15.48 10.22
N THR A 200 11.18 14.38 9.82
CA THR A 200 11.61 13.02 10.23
C THR A 200 12.44 12.29 9.18
N ARG A 201 12.44 12.80 7.95
CA ARG A 201 13.19 12.21 6.83
C ARG A 201 12.94 10.70 6.71
N PRO A 202 11.68 10.25 6.59
CA PRO A 202 11.37 8.83 6.52
C PRO A 202 11.81 8.24 5.17
N ILE A 203 11.97 6.93 5.11
CA ILE A 203 11.95 6.21 3.86
C ILE A 203 10.49 6.11 3.40
N VAL A 204 10.20 6.43 2.14
CA VAL A 204 8.82 6.43 1.64
C VAL A 204 8.65 5.41 0.52
N VAL A 205 7.62 4.59 0.64
CA VAL A 205 7.20 3.59 -0.34
C VAL A 205 5.88 4.04 -0.92
N ILE A 206 5.77 4.17 -2.24
CA ILE A 206 4.56 4.63 -2.91
C ILE A 206 4.21 3.69 -4.06
N GLU A 207 2.94 3.34 -4.16
CA GLU A 207 2.41 2.71 -5.35
C GLU A 207 2.22 3.76 -6.45
N MET A 208 2.98 3.65 -7.56
CA MET A 208 3.06 4.69 -8.59
C MET A 208 2.43 4.26 -9.93
N GLU A 209 1.28 3.59 -9.90
CA GLU A 209 0.73 3.03 -11.15
C GLU A 209 0.13 4.07 -12.12
N TRP A 210 -0.54 5.14 -11.65
CA TRP A 210 -1.50 5.80 -12.54
C TRP A 210 -1.48 7.33 -12.59
N ILE A 211 -1.25 8.05 -11.49
CA ILE A 211 -1.52 9.49 -11.41
C ILE A 211 -0.37 10.24 -10.73
N ASP A 212 -0.10 11.46 -11.20
CA ASP A 212 0.79 12.44 -10.55
C ASP A 212 2.26 12.00 -10.36
N GLN A 213 2.74 11.00 -11.10
CA GLN A 213 4.11 10.47 -10.96
C GLN A 213 5.18 11.56 -11.02
N GLU A 214 5.05 12.53 -11.92
CA GLU A 214 6.00 13.64 -12.05
C GLU A 214 5.94 14.56 -10.83
N LYS A 215 4.75 14.94 -10.37
CA LYS A 215 4.57 15.76 -9.17
C LYS A 215 5.13 15.06 -7.90
N ILE A 216 4.88 13.77 -7.75
CA ILE A 216 5.42 12.96 -6.66
C ILE A 216 6.94 12.95 -6.72
N ARG A 217 7.50 12.72 -7.88
CA ARG A 217 8.96 12.75 -8.09
C ARG A 217 9.54 14.11 -7.74
N GLU A 218 8.99 15.20 -8.28
CA GLU A 218 9.44 16.57 -8.00
C GLU A 218 9.34 16.91 -6.50
N PHE A 219 8.26 16.47 -5.84
CA PHE A 219 8.08 16.63 -4.40
C PHE A 219 9.26 16.06 -3.61
N PHE A 220 9.74 14.87 -3.96
CA PHE A 220 10.85 14.23 -3.28
C PHE A 220 12.22 14.73 -3.72
N MET A 221 12.40 15.00 -5.03
CA MET A 221 13.68 15.53 -5.54
C MET A 221 14.02 16.88 -4.93
N SER A 222 13.04 17.79 -4.79
CA SER A 222 13.22 19.08 -4.12
C SER A 222 13.63 18.96 -2.65
N ARG A 223 13.35 17.80 -2.02
CA ARG A 223 13.69 17.47 -0.62
C ARG A 223 14.95 16.63 -0.47
N ARG A 224 15.75 16.49 -1.54
CA ARG A 224 16.96 15.66 -1.56
C ARG A 224 16.70 14.20 -1.21
N TYR A 225 15.68 13.61 -1.82
CA TYR A 225 15.46 12.16 -1.87
C TYR A 225 15.98 11.60 -3.19
N ARG A 226 16.31 10.32 -3.21
CA ARG A 226 16.58 9.56 -4.43
C ARG A 226 15.39 8.66 -4.73
N HIS A 227 15.03 8.56 -6.00
CA HIS A 227 14.00 7.65 -6.48
C HIS A 227 14.65 6.33 -6.88
N LEU A 228 14.23 5.23 -6.25
CA LEU A 228 14.76 3.89 -6.50
C LEU A 228 13.61 2.92 -6.80
N GLY A 229 13.86 1.98 -7.72
CA GLY A 229 13.12 0.74 -7.86
C GLY A 229 13.78 -0.37 -7.04
N TYR A 230 13.12 -1.52 -6.88
CA TYR A 230 13.68 -2.68 -6.19
C TYR A 230 13.53 -3.95 -7.03
N ASP A 231 14.67 -4.51 -7.48
CA ASP A 231 14.75 -5.80 -8.14
C ASP A 231 14.73 -6.92 -7.08
N ALA A 232 13.56 -7.43 -6.80
CA ALA A 232 13.37 -8.50 -5.81
C ALA A 232 14.06 -9.81 -6.20
N GLY A 233 14.28 -10.07 -7.50
CA GLY A 233 14.95 -11.25 -8.00
C GLY A 233 16.45 -11.24 -7.72
N ARG A 234 17.06 -10.06 -7.68
CA ARG A 234 18.48 -9.84 -7.41
C ARG A 234 18.76 -9.22 -6.05
N ASP A 235 17.70 -8.91 -5.28
CA ASP A 235 17.80 -8.28 -3.97
C ASP A 235 18.60 -6.98 -3.95
N ARG A 236 18.29 -6.07 -4.86
CA ARG A 236 19.03 -4.82 -5.02
C ARG A 236 18.12 -3.66 -5.40
N PHE A 237 18.55 -2.45 -5.02
CA PHE A 237 17.91 -1.23 -5.45
C PHE A 237 18.53 -0.75 -6.78
N VAL A 238 17.68 -0.22 -7.63
CA VAL A 238 18.02 0.34 -8.95
C VAL A 238 17.64 1.80 -8.95
N GLU A 239 18.56 2.69 -9.29
CA GLU A 239 18.22 4.10 -9.46
C GLU A 239 17.28 4.25 -10.65
N SER A 240 16.21 5.02 -10.47
CA SER A 240 15.19 5.18 -11.48
C SER A 240 14.87 6.65 -11.68
N GLU A 241 14.91 7.10 -12.93
CA GLU A 241 14.44 8.45 -13.28
C GLU A 241 12.93 8.48 -13.47
N GLN A 242 12.32 7.33 -13.75
CA GLN A 242 10.88 7.16 -13.97
C GLN A 242 10.41 5.87 -13.30
N PHE A 243 9.09 5.74 -13.10
CA PHE A 243 8.51 4.49 -12.64
C PHE A 243 8.78 3.36 -13.65
N ASP A 244 9.33 2.25 -13.16
CA ASP A 244 9.59 1.05 -13.95
C ASP A 244 8.69 -0.10 -13.48
N PRO A 245 7.60 -0.41 -14.20
CA PRO A 245 6.66 -1.47 -13.81
C PRO A 245 7.30 -2.87 -13.81
N SER A 246 8.45 -3.07 -14.45
CA SER A 246 9.17 -4.35 -14.41
C SER A 246 9.77 -4.66 -13.04
N LEU A 247 9.94 -3.64 -12.19
CA LEU A 247 10.42 -3.76 -10.81
C LEU A 247 9.29 -3.89 -9.77
N GLY A 248 8.03 -3.93 -10.22
CA GLY A 248 6.83 -4.01 -9.39
C GLY A 248 6.07 -2.69 -9.33
N HIS A 249 5.03 -2.62 -8.48
CA HIS A 249 4.13 -1.47 -8.40
C HIS A 249 4.64 -0.34 -7.49
N ASN A 250 5.60 -0.65 -6.61
CA ASN A 250 6.10 0.29 -5.62
C ASN A 250 7.39 0.99 -6.06
N SER A 251 7.42 2.30 -5.91
CA SER A 251 8.61 3.15 -5.95
C SER A 251 9.08 3.48 -4.55
N PHE A 252 10.38 3.67 -4.41
CA PHE A 252 11.04 3.93 -3.13
C PHE A 252 11.74 5.27 -3.16
N PHE A 253 11.31 6.18 -2.30
CA PHE A 253 11.95 7.48 -2.11
C PHE A 253 12.78 7.44 -0.83
N ILE A 254 14.09 7.52 -1.00
CA ILE A 254 15.07 7.33 0.05
C ILE A 254 15.80 8.66 0.29
N PRO A 255 15.92 9.15 1.54
CA PRO A 255 16.79 10.28 1.85
C PRO A 255 18.18 10.08 1.25
N ALA A 256 18.72 11.10 0.56
CA ALA A 256 19.98 10.96 -0.19
C ALA A 256 21.14 10.50 0.69
N GLU A 257 21.13 10.87 1.97
CA GLU A 257 22.12 10.47 2.97
C GLU A 257 22.05 8.99 3.38
N LEU A 258 20.88 8.34 3.17
CA LEU A 258 20.71 6.90 3.48
C LEU A 258 20.92 6.00 2.26
N ALA A 259 20.66 6.50 1.06
CA ALA A 259 20.71 5.70 -0.15
C ALA A 259 22.04 4.94 -0.37
N PRO A 260 23.24 5.50 -0.07
CA PRO A 260 24.51 4.76 -0.22
C PRO A 260 24.66 3.56 0.71
N ARG A 261 23.81 3.42 1.72
CA ARG A 261 23.83 2.31 2.69
C ARG A 261 22.97 1.13 2.26
N LEU A 262 22.20 1.28 1.19
CA LEU A 262 21.38 0.21 0.62
C LEU A 262 22.22 -0.68 -0.32
N PRO A 263 21.83 -1.97 -0.50
CA PRO A 263 22.42 -2.79 -1.54
C PRO A 263 22.13 -2.14 -2.90
N SER A 264 23.12 -1.48 -3.44
CA SER A 264 22.99 -0.71 -4.68
C SER A 264 23.38 -1.52 -5.90
N VAL A 265 22.88 -1.07 -7.01
CA VAL A 265 23.38 -1.39 -8.34
C VAL A 265 24.78 -0.80 -8.47
N ALA A 266 25.72 -1.62 -8.96
CA ALA A 266 26.95 -1.15 -9.54
C ALA A 266 26.65 -0.52 -10.91
#